data_01e925b3c692e2fc852c0c53b1eedb49
#
_entry.id   01e925b3c692e2fc852c0c53b1eedb49
#
_cell.length_a   1.000
_cell.length_b   1.000
_cell.length_c   1.000
_cell.angle_alpha   90.00
_cell.angle_beta   90.00
_cell.angle_gamma   90.00
#
_symmetry.space_group_name_H-M   'P 1'
#
loop_
_entity.id
_entity.type
_entity.pdbx_description
1 polymer ?
#
loop_
_entity_poly.entity_id
_entity_poly.type
_entity_poly.pdbx_seq_one_letter_code
_entity_poly.pdbx_strand_id
1 'polypeptide(L)'
;MQSNHLPWQIKMFRRSIKKQQKLRALLELLGETTGKKCLLVTCGDNNGALNWYFREHGGEWTWADVSGENNDQIAQLLGEPVHAYQENAFQVPHGQFDCVVSIDVLEHLQQDQSFLEEVKRVLKANGRAVVTVPNGDPKLLANQIKWKLGMTPEVYGHTRAGYTIAELSDSIRTAGLLPKETGGYSRFVTEMIELVINFGYVRVLSNKRGGAQPGHIAPVSSGELKTHGMAYKIYSLLFPIAWAVSLLDNLFPAKTNNAVIVTALKQDNA
;
A
#
# COMPACT_ATOMS: atom_id res chain seq x y z
N MET A 1 -19.75 -25.65 9.90
CA MET A 1 -19.68 -24.59 10.95
C MET A 1 -18.30 -23.96 10.89
N GLN A 2 -18.15 -22.90 10.09
CA GLN A 2 -16.89 -22.16 10.05
C GLN A 2 -16.78 -21.34 11.33
N SER A 3 -15.69 -21.54 12.06
CA SER A 3 -15.40 -20.84 13.31
C SER A 3 -15.38 -19.33 13.06
N ASN A 4 -16.15 -18.62 13.88
CA ASN A 4 -16.41 -17.17 13.84
C ASN A 4 -15.17 -16.31 14.18
N HIS A 5 -13.98 -16.72 13.75
CA HIS A 5 -12.71 -16.02 14.00
C HIS A 5 -12.18 -15.38 12.73
N LEU A 6 -12.37 -14.05 12.66
CA LEU A 6 -11.70 -13.22 11.63
C LEU A 6 -10.21 -13.55 11.58
N PRO A 7 -9.62 -13.71 10.37
CA PRO A 7 -8.19 -13.88 10.19
C PRO A 7 -7.39 -12.79 10.92
N TRP A 8 -6.21 -13.15 11.40
CA TRP A 8 -5.37 -12.20 12.16
C TRP A 8 -4.99 -10.96 11.34
N GLN A 9 -4.77 -11.13 10.04
CA GLN A 9 -4.49 -10.04 9.09
C GLN A 9 -5.60 -8.99 9.10
N ILE A 10 -6.86 -9.44 9.06
CA ILE A 10 -8.03 -8.56 9.07
C ILE A 10 -8.20 -7.88 10.43
N LYS A 11 -7.91 -8.60 11.54
CA LYS A 11 -7.91 -8.00 12.89
C LYS A 11 -6.88 -6.87 13.00
N MET A 12 -5.67 -7.08 12.48
CA MET A 12 -4.63 -6.06 12.46
C MET A 12 -5.00 -4.87 11.58
N PHE A 13 -5.51 -5.13 10.36
CA PHE A 13 -5.95 -4.08 9.44
C PHE A 13 -6.98 -3.16 10.09
N ARG A 14 -7.99 -3.73 10.78
CA ARG A 14 -9.01 -2.96 11.51
C ARG A 14 -8.45 -2.12 12.66
N ARG A 15 -7.20 -2.27 13.01
CA ARG A 15 -6.47 -1.48 14.01
C ARG A 15 -5.38 -0.59 13.40
N SER A 16 -5.27 -0.48 12.08
CA SER A 16 -4.36 0.45 11.41
C SER A 16 -5.12 1.59 10.77
N ILE A 17 -4.99 2.78 11.34
CA ILE A 17 -5.66 4.01 10.87
C ILE A 17 -5.24 4.30 9.43
N LYS A 18 -3.93 4.31 9.17
CA LYS A 18 -3.35 4.63 7.86
C LYS A 18 -3.81 3.62 6.78
N LYS A 19 -3.83 2.31 7.10
CA LYS A 19 -4.29 1.28 6.14
C LYS A 19 -5.79 1.42 5.82
N GLN A 20 -6.61 1.82 6.78
CA GLN A 20 -8.03 2.10 6.55
C GLN A 20 -8.24 3.36 5.70
N GLN A 21 -7.46 4.43 5.96
CA GLN A 21 -7.49 5.65 5.13
C GLN A 21 -7.02 5.33 3.70
N LYS A 22 -5.94 4.54 3.54
CA LYS A 22 -5.45 4.05 2.24
C LYS A 22 -6.56 3.35 1.47
N LEU A 23 -7.18 2.33 2.07
CA LEU A 23 -8.23 1.55 1.42
C LEU A 23 -9.39 2.45 0.97
N ARG A 24 -9.89 3.34 1.86
CA ARG A 24 -10.99 4.26 1.53
C ARG A 24 -10.65 5.13 0.34
N ALA A 25 -9.48 5.79 0.36
CA ALA A 25 -9.06 6.68 -0.71
C ALA A 25 -8.87 5.94 -2.05
N LEU A 26 -8.33 4.71 -2.02
CA LEU A 26 -8.17 3.89 -3.21
C LEU A 26 -9.50 3.44 -3.78
N LEU A 27 -10.44 2.96 -2.97
CA LEU A 27 -11.76 2.52 -3.43
C LEU A 27 -12.59 3.68 -3.99
N GLU A 28 -12.50 4.87 -3.38
CA GLU A 28 -13.15 6.08 -3.87
C GLU A 28 -12.67 6.44 -5.29
N LEU A 29 -11.37 6.42 -5.54
CA LEU A 29 -10.77 6.73 -6.84
C LEU A 29 -10.89 5.58 -7.85
N LEU A 30 -10.95 4.33 -7.40
CA LEU A 30 -11.14 3.16 -8.25
C LEU A 30 -12.56 3.11 -8.83
N GLY A 31 -13.55 3.44 -8.00
CA GLY A 31 -14.96 3.34 -8.35
C GLY A 31 -15.46 1.90 -8.46
N GLU A 32 -16.56 1.70 -9.18
CA GLU A 32 -17.24 0.40 -9.31
C GLU A 32 -16.39 -0.62 -10.08
N THR A 33 -16.26 -1.84 -9.53
CA THR A 33 -15.48 -2.94 -10.12
C THR A 33 -16.31 -4.17 -10.49
N THR A 34 -17.59 -4.20 -10.15
CA THR A 34 -18.48 -5.33 -10.49
C THR A 34 -18.44 -5.65 -11.99
N GLY A 35 -18.21 -6.92 -12.33
CA GLY A 35 -18.09 -7.38 -13.70
C GLY A 35 -16.79 -6.98 -14.42
N LYS A 36 -15.83 -6.37 -13.74
CA LYS A 36 -14.53 -6.01 -14.29
C LYS A 36 -13.46 -7.00 -13.88
N LYS A 37 -12.50 -7.22 -14.77
CA LYS A 37 -11.24 -7.93 -14.48
C LYS A 37 -10.22 -6.96 -13.93
N CYS A 38 -9.76 -7.21 -12.72
CA CYS A 38 -8.89 -6.31 -11.98
C CYS A 38 -7.59 -7.00 -11.58
N LEU A 39 -6.49 -6.25 -11.58
CA LEU A 39 -5.20 -6.68 -11.06
C LEU A 39 -4.83 -5.79 -9.87
N LEU A 40 -4.54 -6.40 -8.73
CA LEU A 40 -3.91 -5.72 -7.60
C LEU A 40 -2.45 -6.13 -7.52
N VAL A 41 -1.56 -5.12 -7.48
CA VAL A 41 -0.11 -5.30 -7.33
C VAL A 41 0.36 -4.66 -6.04
N THR A 42 1.11 -5.43 -5.25
CA THR A 42 1.70 -5.00 -3.97
C THR A 42 3.20 -5.30 -3.93
N CYS A 43 3.87 -4.86 -2.89
CA CYS A 43 5.28 -5.16 -2.64
C CYS A 43 5.50 -5.46 -1.15
N GLY A 44 5.95 -6.67 -0.83
CA GLY A 44 6.55 -7.18 0.40
C GLY A 44 5.86 -6.97 1.75
N ASP A 45 5.43 -5.78 2.08
CA ASP A 45 4.85 -5.43 3.38
C ASP A 45 3.34 -5.78 3.51
N ASN A 46 2.77 -6.33 2.45
CA ASN A 46 1.37 -6.73 2.38
C ASN A 46 1.18 -8.14 2.96
N ASN A 47 0.23 -8.28 3.86
CA ASN A 47 -0.17 -9.57 4.46
C ASN A 47 -1.50 -10.12 3.93
N GLY A 48 -1.99 -9.58 2.80
CA GLY A 48 -3.23 -9.99 2.14
C GLY A 48 -4.50 -9.28 2.65
N ALA A 49 -4.42 -8.46 3.69
CA ALA A 49 -5.63 -7.79 4.20
C ALA A 49 -6.23 -6.80 3.19
N LEU A 50 -5.41 -6.07 2.44
CA LEU A 50 -5.87 -5.21 1.35
C LEU A 50 -6.55 -6.02 0.25
N ASN A 51 -5.92 -7.12 -0.19
CA ASN A 51 -6.49 -8.04 -1.18
C ASN A 51 -7.88 -8.52 -0.76
N TRP A 52 -8.03 -8.92 0.50
CA TRP A 52 -9.34 -9.30 1.06
C TRP A 52 -10.39 -8.21 0.86
N TYR A 53 -10.10 -6.97 1.22
CA TYR A 53 -11.06 -5.87 1.10
C TYR A 53 -11.35 -5.47 -0.34
N PHE A 54 -10.37 -5.55 -1.24
CA PHE A 54 -10.59 -5.34 -2.67
C PHE A 54 -11.51 -6.41 -3.26
N ARG A 55 -11.33 -7.68 -2.86
CA ARG A 55 -12.23 -8.77 -3.27
C ARG A 55 -13.67 -8.52 -2.81
N GLU A 56 -13.86 -8.10 -1.56
CA GLU A 56 -15.19 -7.77 -1.02
C GLU A 56 -15.84 -6.56 -1.72
N HIS A 57 -15.06 -5.71 -2.37
CA HIS A 57 -15.57 -4.57 -3.15
C HIS A 57 -16.19 -4.99 -4.49
N GLY A 58 -16.03 -6.26 -4.90
CA GLY A 58 -16.55 -6.81 -6.15
C GLY A 58 -15.51 -6.84 -7.27
N GLY A 59 -15.88 -7.46 -8.41
CA GLY A 59 -14.99 -7.68 -9.55
C GLY A 59 -14.28 -9.03 -9.53
N GLU A 60 -13.59 -9.35 -10.62
CA GLU A 60 -12.75 -10.54 -10.77
C GLU A 60 -11.29 -10.13 -10.56
N TRP A 61 -10.72 -10.47 -9.40
CA TRP A 61 -9.39 -10.05 -9.03
C TRP A 61 -8.31 -11.07 -9.35
N THR A 62 -7.21 -10.58 -9.88
CA THR A 62 -5.91 -11.27 -9.95
C THR A 62 -4.96 -10.58 -8.98
N TRP A 63 -4.13 -11.35 -8.28
CA TRP A 63 -3.22 -10.86 -7.25
C TRP A 63 -1.80 -11.02 -7.73
N ALA A 64 -0.98 -9.97 -7.57
CA ALA A 64 0.45 -10.01 -7.82
C ALA A 64 1.24 -9.30 -6.69
N ASP A 65 2.43 -9.80 -6.41
CA ASP A 65 3.37 -9.15 -5.51
C ASP A 65 4.77 -9.13 -6.13
N VAL A 66 5.43 -7.97 -6.03
CA VAL A 66 6.72 -7.75 -6.67
C VAL A 66 7.87 -8.38 -5.90
N SER A 67 7.80 -8.41 -4.56
CA SER A 67 8.84 -9.03 -3.74
C SER A 67 8.70 -10.55 -3.64
N GLY A 68 7.48 -11.05 -3.71
CA GLY A 68 7.15 -12.46 -3.52
C GLY A 68 7.23 -12.97 -2.07
N GLU A 69 7.70 -12.18 -1.11
CA GLU A 69 7.99 -12.61 0.27
C GLU A 69 6.77 -13.15 1.02
N ASN A 70 5.58 -12.60 0.76
CA ASN A 70 4.36 -12.95 1.47
C ASN A 70 3.32 -13.66 0.59
N ASN A 71 3.70 -14.12 -0.61
CA ASN A 71 2.77 -14.75 -1.56
C ASN A 71 2.00 -15.93 -0.95
N ASP A 72 2.67 -16.79 -0.20
CA ASP A 72 2.04 -17.95 0.44
C ASP A 72 1.00 -17.54 1.50
N GLN A 73 1.28 -16.49 2.27
CA GLN A 73 0.36 -15.99 3.30
C GLN A 73 -0.88 -15.34 2.67
N ILE A 74 -0.68 -14.58 1.58
CA ILE A 74 -1.75 -13.96 0.82
C ILE A 74 -2.59 -15.05 0.17
N ALA A 75 -1.97 -16.00 -0.51
CA ALA A 75 -2.65 -17.14 -1.14
C ALA A 75 -3.45 -17.97 -0.13
N GLN A 76 -2.89 -18.25 1.05
CA GLN A 76 -3.60 -18.96 2.11
C GLN A 76 -4.81 -18.19 2.63
N LEU A 77 -4.69 -16.86 2.77
CA LEU A 77 -5.80 -16.02 3.23
C LEU A 77 -6.95 -15.97 2.23
N LEU A 78 -6.61 -15.90 0.94
CA LEU A 78 -7.59 -15.71 -0.14
C LEU A 78 -8.12 -17.03 -0.70
N GLY A 79 -7.36 -18.12 -0.57
CA GLY A 79 -7.64 -19.38 -1.28
C GLY A 79 -7.33 -19.30 -2.78
N GLU A 80 -6.52 -18.34 -3.22
CA GLU A 80 -6.22 -18.01 -4.61
C GLU A 80 -4.72 -17.76 -4.79
N PRO A 81 -4.15 -18.08 -5.99
CA PRO A 81 -2.73 -17.88 -6.25
C PRO A 81 -2.37 -16.40 -6.32
N VAL A 82 -1.13 -16.09 -5.94
CA VAL A 82 -0.51 -14.79 -6.11
C VAL A 82 0.58 -14.91 -7.17
N HIS A 83 0.50 -14.10 -8.22
CA HIS A 83 1.47 -14.11 -9.31
C HIS A 83 2.73 -13.33 -8.92
N ALA A 84 3.89 -13.85 -9.32
CA ALA A 84 5.14 -13.12 -9.17
C ALA A 84 5.31 -12.11 -10.33
N TYR A 85 5.94 -10.98 -10.01
CA TYR A 85 6.49 -10.08 -11.00
C TYR A 85 7.94 -10.48 -11.25
N GLN A 86 8.24 -11.01 -12.44
CA GLN A 86 9.56 -11.54 -12.77
C GLN A 86 10.05 -10.94 -14.07
N GLU A 87 11.36 -10.68 -14.17
CA GLU A 87 12.00 -10.12 -15.37
C GLU A 87 11.30 -8.86 -15.90
N ASN A 88 10.85 -8.01 -14.98
CA ASN A 88 10.09 -6.78 -15.26
C ASN A 88 8.74 -7.02 -15.98
N ALA A 89 8.14 -8.19 -15.83
CA ALA A 89 6.86 -8.52 -16.44
C ALA A 89 5.93 -9.32 -15.51
N PHE A 90 4.64 -9.08 -15.65
CA PHE A 90 3.61 -9.97 -15.12
C PHE A 90 3.43 -11.15 -16.09
N GLN A 91 3.33 -12.35 -15.55
CA GLN A 91 3.10 -13.57 -16.35
C GLN A 91 1.61 -13.67 -16.76
N VAL A 92 1.11 -12.60 -17.39
CA VAL A 92 -0.28 -12.47 -17.84
C VAL A 92 -0.37 -11.89 -19.25
N PRO A 93 -1.44 -12.19 -20.03
CA PRO A 93 -1.62 -11.67 -21.38
C PRO A 93 -1.68 -10.13 -21.44
N HIS A 94 -1.39 -9.59 -22.63
CA HIS A 94 -1.60 -8.19 -22.97
C HIS A 94 -3.09 -7.84 -22.96
N GLY A 95 -3.46 -6.66 -22.46
CA GLY A 95 -4.82 -6.15 -22.56
C GLY A 95 -5.86 -7.00 -21.81
N GLN A 96 -5.50 -7.55 -20.66
CA GLN A 96 -6.38 -8.46 -19.92
C GLN A 96 -7.29 -7.73 -18.92
N PHE A 97 -6.83 -6.63 -18.32
CA PHE A 97 -7.50 -6.03 -17.18
C PHE A 97 -8.24 -4.74 -17.53
N ASP A 98 -9.43 -4.59 -16.98
CA ASP A 98 -10.19 -3.33 -16.99
C ASP A 98 -9.60 -2.33 -15.99
N CYS A 99 -9.06 -2.82 -14.88
CA CYS A 99 -8.44 -2.01 -13.83
C CYS A 99 -7.14 -2.64 -13.33
N VAL A 100 -6.14 -1.79 -13.05
CA VAL A 100 -4.91 -2.18 -12.34
C VAL A 100 -4.73 -1.24 -11.16
N VAL A 101 -4.57 -1.79 -9.95
CA VAL A 101 -4.27 -1.05 -8.73
C VAL A 101 -2.87 -1.41 -8.27
N SER A 102 -1.97 -0.42 -8.20
CA SER A 102 -0.60 -0.58 -7.70
C SER A 102 -0.48 0.14 -6.36
N ILE A 103 -0.09 -0.60 -5.32
CA ILE A 103 -0.02 -0.10 -3.95
C ILE A 103 1.40 -0.20 -3.42
N ASP A 104 2.04 0.96 -3.23
CA ASP A 104 3.37 1.10 -2.62
C ASP A 104 4.38 0.15 -3.28
N VAL A 105 4.52 0.24 -4.61
CA VAL A 105 5.41 -0.61 -5.42
C VAL A 105 6.58 0.19 -5.97
N LEU A 106 6.33 1.36 -6.57
CA LEU A 106 7.33 2.10 -7.34
C LEU A 106 8.54 2.54 -6.49
N GLU A 107 8.33 2.83 -5.21
CA GLU A 107 9.39 3.22 -4.28
C GLU A 107 10.38 2.09 -3.98
N HIS A 108 10.00 0.85 -4.24
CA HIS A 108 10.86 -0.33 -4.07
C HIS A 108 11.64 -0.68 -5.35
N LEU A 109 11.22 -0.18 -6.50
CA LEU A 109 11.79 -0.53 -7.80
C LEU A 109 12.87 0.45 -8.24
N GLN A 110 13.97 -0.07 -8.77
CA GLN A 110 14.95 0.75 -9.48
C GLN A 110 14.47 1.09 -10.91
N GLN A 111 13.73 0.18 -11.54
CA GLN A 111 13.18 0.31 -12.89
C GLN A 111 11.65 0.56 -12.82
N ASP A 112 11.26 1.62 -12.11
CA ASP A 112 9.88 2.01 -11.94
C ASP A 112 9.15 2.36 -13.23
N GLN A 113 9.88 2.93 -14.21
CA GLN A 113 9.35 3.24 -15.52
C GLN A 113 8.92 1.98 -16.29
N SER A 114 9.76 0.95 -16.31
CA SER A 114 9.42 -0.35 -16.93
C SER A 114 8.19 -1.00 -16.28
N PHE A 115 8.02 -0.83 -14.96
CA PHE A 115 6.83 -1.30 -14.27
C PHE A 115 5.56 -0.57 -14.74
N LEU A 116 5.61 0.75 -14.91
CA LEU A 116 4.46 1.53 -15.40
C LEU A 116 4.11 1.19 -16.86
N GLU A 117 5.12 0.91 -17.69
CA GLU A 117 4.92 0.42 -19.06
C GLU A 117 4.25 -0.96 -19.06
N GLU A 118 4.63 -1.82 -18.12
CA GLU A 118 4.01 -3.14 -17.94
C GLU A 118 2.57 -3.02 -17.45
N VAL A 119 2.27 -2.09 -16.52
CA VAL A 119 0.89 -1.75 -16.14
C VAL A 119 0.06 -1.35 -17.36
N LYS A 120 0.63 -0.49 -18.24
CA LYS A 120 -0.02 -0.14 -19.51
C LYS A 120 -0.23 -1.36 -20.41
N ARG A 121 0.77 -2.25 -20.52
CA ARG A 121 0.69 -3.45 -21.36
C ARG A 121 -0.50 -4.33 -20.97
N VAL A 122 -0.67 -4.59 -19.69
CA VAL A 122 -1.72 -5.51 -19.20
C VAL A 122 -3.11 -4.89 -19.16
N LEU A 123 -3.23 -3.56 -19.16
CA LEU A 123 -4.52 -2.87 -19.27
C LEU A 123 -5.14 -3.05 -20.66
N LYS A 124 -6.45 -3.23 -20.70
CA LYS A 124 -7.28 -3.09 -21.91
C LYS A 124 -7.23 -1.66 -22.46
N ALA A 125 -7.65 -1.45 -23.69
CA ALA A 125 -8.01 -0.14 -24.21
C ALA A 125 -9.05 0.51 -23.27
N ASN A 126 -8.86 1.80 -22.95
CA ASN A 126 -9.67 2.54 -21.97
C ASN A 126 -9.64 1.97 -20.52
N GLY A 127 -8.77 1.01 -20.25
CA GLY A 127 -8.55 0.48 -18.91
C GLY A 127 -7.95 1.53 -17.96
N ARG A 128 -8.27 1.41 -16.67
CA ARG A 128 -7.90 2.36 -15.62
C ARG A 128 -6.77 1.81 -14.74
N ALA A 129 -5.73 2.61 -14.53
CA ALA A 129 -4.75 2.39 -13.46
C ALA A 129 -5.07 3.29 -12.25
N VAL A 130 -4.82 2.78 -11.05
CA VAL A 130 -4.78 3.53 -9.78
C VAL A 130 -3.44 3.22 -9.12
N VAL A 131 -2.58 4.23 -9.01
CA VAL A 131 -1.23 4.08 -8.47
C VAL A 131 -1.10 4.91 -7.21
N THR A 132 -0.69 4.28 -6.11
CA THR A 132 -0.37 4.98 -4.86
C THR A 132 1.06 4.69 -4.42
N VAL A 133 1.70 5.71 -3.89
CA VAL A 133 3.07 5.71 -3.37
C VAL A 133 3.20 6.67 -2.18
N PRO A 134 4.21 6.52 -1.32
CA PRO A 134 4.55 7.55 -0.33
C PRO A 134 4.82 8.90 -1.00
N ASN A 135 4.46 9.98 -0.33
CA ASN A 135 4.83 11.32 -0.77
C ASN A 135 6.27 11.63 -0.34
N GLY A 136 7.17 11.71 -1.32
CA GLY A 136 8.60 11.96 -1.11
C GLY A 136 8.97 13.42 -0.87
N ASP A 137 8.03 14.37 -0.81
CA ASP A 137 8.33 15.79 -0.65
C ASP A 137 9.10 16.06 0.69
N PRO A 138 10.36 16.53 0.63
CA PRO A 138 11.14 16.84 1.82
C PRO A 138 10.60 18.06 2.60
N LYS A 139 9.69 18.82 2.03
CA LYS A 139 9.05 19.96 2.69
C LYS A 139 7.93 19.54 3.64
N LEU A 140 7.44 18.31 3.54
CA LEU A 140 6.43 17.81 4.46
C LEU A 140 7.01 17.67 5.87
N LEU A 141 6.39 18.33 6.84
CA LEU A 141 6.84 18.32 8.24
C LEU A 141 6.95 16.90 8.80
N ALA A 142 6.00 16.02 8.45
CA ALA A 142 6.05 14.63 8.87
C ALA A 142 7.30 13.90 8.35
N ASN A 143 7.69 14.12 7.08
CA ASN A 143 8.92 13.54 6.53
C ASN A 143 10.16 14.06 7.24
N GLN A 144 10.23 15.38 7.48
CA GLN A 144 11.36 15.98 8.20
C GLN A 144 11.54 15.38 9.60
N ILE A 145 10.44 15.19 10.33
CA ILE A 145 10.47 14.60 11.67
C ILE A 145 10.89 13.13 11.60
N LYS A 146 10.27 12.34 10.72
CA LYS A 146 10.61 10.93 10.54
C LYS A 146 12.09 10.73 10.22
N TRP A 147 12.62 11.47 9.26
CA TRP A 147 14.02 11.34 8.83
C TRP A 147 15.01 11.79 9.91
N LYS A 148 14.72 12.88 10.64
CA LYS A 148 15.54 13.30 11.79
C LYS A 148 15.59 12.26 12.92
N LEU A 149 14.54 11.46 13.06
CA LEU A 149 14.48 10.35 14.03
C LEU A 149 15.09 9.05 13.49
N GLY A 150 15.66 9.07 12.29
CA GLY A 150 16.27 7.90 11.66
C GLY A 150 15.28 6.94 11.02
N MET A 151 14.01 7.32 10.88
CA MET A 151 13.00 6.58 10.12
C MET A 151 13.04 7.05 8.67
N THR A 152 14.14 6.70 7.99
CA THR A 152 14.43 7.08 6.61
C THR A 152 13.83 6.08 5.60
N PRO A 153 13.77 6.39 4.30
CA PRO A 153 13.24 5.48 3.29
C PRO A 153 13.89 4.08 3.33
N GLU A 154 15.18 4.01 3.59
CA GLU A 154 15.94 2.74 3.65
C GLU A 154 15.45 1.83 4.77
N VAL A 155 15.00 2.38 5.91
CA VAL A 155 14.41 1.60 7.01
C VAL A 155 13.12 0.90 6.56
N TYR A 156 12.42 1.50 5.61
CA TYR A 156 11.22 0.94 4.99
C TYR A 156 11.51 0.04 3.78
N GLY A 157 12.78 -0.17 3.44
CA GLY A 157 13.18 -0.97 2.27
C GLY A 157 12.96 -0.24 0.93
N HIS A 158 12.83 1.09 0.97
CA HIS A 158 12.60 1.89 -0.23
C HIS A 158 13.92 2.26 -0.92
N THR A 159 13.93 2.25 -2.24
CA THR A 159 15.04 2.75 -3.07
C THR A 159 15.01 4.27 -3.23
N ARG A 160 13.87 4.90 -2.93
CA ARG A 160 13.61 6.34 -2.97
C ARG A 160 12.59 6.77 -1.93
N ALA A 161 12.54 8.05 -1.63
CA ALA A 161 11.61 8.61 -0.62
C ALA A 161 10.12 8.53 -1.01
N GLY A 162 9.81 8.19 -2.26
CA GLY A 162 8.48 8.27 -2.84
C GLY A 162 8.41 9.32 -3.95
N TYR A 163 7.22 9.82 -4.24
CA TYR A 163 6.94 10.77 -5.33
C TYR A 163 6.03 11.89 -4.85
N THR A 164 6.18 13.07 -5.40
CA THR A 164 5.12 14.09 -5.41
C THR A 164 4.04 13.73 -6.44
N ILE A 165 2.87 14.36 -6.36
CA ILE A 165 1.81 14.17 -7.38
C ILE A 165 2.34 14.50 -8.79
N ALA A 166 3.15 15.56 -8.92
CA ALA A 166 3.70 15.98 -10.20
C ALA A 166 4.65 14.92 -10.77
N GLU A 167 5.63 14.46 -9.98
CA GLU A 167 6.58 13.43 -10.41
C GLU A 167 5.88 12.11 -10.78
N LEU A 168 4.92 11.66 -9.97
CA LEU A 168 4.15 10.44 -10.28
C LEU A 168 3.34 10.61 -11.57
N SER A 169 2.69 11.77 -11.74
CA SER A 169 1.94 12.05 -12.97
C SER A 169 2.83 12.09 -14.21
N ASP A 170 4.05 12.63 -14.09
CA ASP A 170 5.00 12.69 -15.18
C ASP A 170 5.56 11.30 -15.54
N SER A 171 5.87 10.47 -14.53
CA SER A 171 6.26 9.06 -14.76
C SER A 171 5.16 8.26 -15.46
N ILE A 172 3.90 8.46 -15.04
CA ILE A 172 2.73 7.83 -15.67
C ILE A 172 2.56 8.29 -17.12
N ARG A 173 2.77 9.59 -17.43
CA ARG A 173 2.72 10.09 -18.82
C ARG A 173 3.83 9.50 -19.67
N THR A 174 5.03 9.42 -19.12
CA THR A 174 6.20 8.84 -19.81
C THR A 174 5.96 7.38 -20.18
N ALA A 175 5.24 6.62 -19.35
CA ALA A 175 4.79 5.26 -19.67
C ALA A 175 3.67 5.22 -20.74
N GLY A 176 3.17 6.37 -21.18
CA GLY A 176 2.11 6.48 -22.18
C GLY A 176 0.71 6.18 -21.63
N LEU A 177 0.50 6.42 -20.34
CA LEU A 177 -0.81 6.47 -19.71
C LEU A 177 -1.23 7.93 -19.52
N LEU A 178 -2.53 8.21 -19.51
CA LEU A 178 -3.08 9.56 -19.34
C LEU A 178 -3.53 9.76 -17.89
N PRO A 179 -2.81 10.55 -17.05
CA PRO A 179 -3.26 10.88 -15.71
C PRO A 179 -4.61 11.59 -15.72
N LYS A 180 -5.48 11.29 -14.76
CA LYS A 180 -6.85 11.83 -14.65
C LYS A 180 -7.08 12.51 -13.30
N GLU A 181 -7.31 11.73 -12.27
CA GLU A 181 -7.64 12.22 -10.93
C GLU A 181 -6.45 12.03 -10.01
N THR A 182 -6.34 12.92 -9.05
CA THR A 182 -5.31 12.82 -8.01
C THR A 182 -5.95 12.83 -6.65
N GLY A 183 -5.32 12.13 -5.72
CA GLY A 183 -5.78 12.04 -4.34
C GLY A 183 -4.62 11.78 -3.40
N GLY A 184 -4.97 11.40 -2.19
CA GLY A 184 -3.98 11.02 -1.20
C GLY A 184 -4.65 10.77 0.14
N TYR A 185 -3.88 10.28 1.07
CA TYR A 185 -4.33 9.95 2.42
C TYR A 185 -3.20 10.17 3.43
N SER A 186 -3.54 10.09 4.72
CA SER A 186 -2.61 10.24 5.83
C SER A 186 -1.91 11.60 5.82
N ARG A 187 -2.32 12.47 6.73
CA ARG A 187 -1.70 13.78 6.92
C ARG A 187 -0.85 13.76 8.19
N PHE A 188 -0.47 14.91 8.66
CA PHE A 188 0.50 15.08 9.74
C PHE A 188 0.17 14.25 11.00
N VAL A 189 -1.09 14.30 11.47
CA VAL A 189 -1.46 13.66 12.75
C VAL A 189 -1.41 12.13 12.63
N THR A 190 -2.00 11.56 11.57
CA THR A 190 -1.91 10.12 11.31
C THR A 190 -0.46 9.66 11.15
N GLU A 191 0.38 10.43 10.44
CA GLU A 191 1.81 10.10 10.30
C GLU A 191 2.57 10.11 11.61
N MET A 192 2.23 11.02 12.54
CA MET A 192 2.85 11.02 13.87
C MET A 192 2.38 9.83 14.72
N ILE A 193 1.12 9.44 14.62
CA ILE A 193 0.63 8.21 15.26
C ILE A 193 1.37 6.98 14.72
N GLU A 194 1.47 6.83 13.40
CA GLU A 194 2.20 5.73 12.76
C GLU A 194 3.69 5.76 13.11
N LEU A 195 4.30 6.95 13.17
CA LEU A 195 5.69 7.10 13.58
C LEU A 195 5.93 6.56 15.00
N VAL A 196 5.08 6.88 15.95
CA VAL A 196 5.19 6.39 17.34
C VAL A 196 5.08 4.86 17.37
N ILE A 197 4.16 4.28 16.61
CA ILE A 197 3.95 2.83 16.54
C ILE A 197 5.17 2.15 15.91
N ASN A 198 5.60 2.62 14.75
CA ASN A 198 6.71 2.03 13.99
C ASN A 198 8.06 2.21 14.71
N PHE A 199 8.30 3.41 15.25
CA PHE A 199 9.50 3.68 16.04
C PHE A 199 9.56 2.78 17.28
N GLY A 200 8.43 2.62 17.98
CA GLY A 200 8.32 1.71 19.11
C GLY A 200 8.60 0.26 18.69
N TYR A 201 8.09 -0.18 17.56
CA TYR A 201 8.37 -1.52 17.04
C TYR A 201 9.85 -1.68 16.67
N VAL A 202 10.40 -0.80 15.85
CA VAL A 202 11.78 -0.90 15.34
C VAL A 202 12.81 -0.75 16.48
N ARG A 203 12.65 0.23 17.37
CA ARG A 203 13.65 0.53 18.40
C ARG A 203 13.53 -0.28 19.68
N VAL A 204 12.32 -0.67 20.06
CA VAL A 204 12.08 -1.34 21.36
C VAL A 204 11.89 -2.85 21.20
N LEU A 205 11.14 -3.27 20.18
CA LEU A 205 10.76 -4.68 20.05
C LEU A 205 11.75 -5.47 19.17
N SER A 206 12.28 -4.90 18.10
CA SER A 206 13.21 -5.60 17.21
C SER A 206 14.62 -5.72 17.78
N ASN A 207 15.11 -4.74 18.55
CA ASN A 207 16.44 -4.80 19.19
C ASN A 207 16.61 -5.96 20.16
N LYS A 208 15.53 -6.53 20.68
CA LYS A 208 15.58 -7.75 21.52
C LYS A 208 15.86 -9.03 20.75
N ARG A 209 15.93 -9.00 19.41
CA ARG A 209 16.00 -10.18 18.54
C ARG A 209 17.01 -10.12 17.40
N GLY A 210 17.99 -9.22 17.45
CA GLY A 210 19.05 -9.18 16.44
C GLY A 210 18.87 -8.14 15.32
N GLY A 211 17.97 -7.19 15.51
CA GLY A 211 17.74 -6.04 14.59
C GLY A 211 16.54 -6.24 13.67
N ALA A 212 15.85 -5.14 13.35
CA ALA A 212 14.82 -5.13 12.31
C ALA A 212 15.49 -5.22 10.92
N GLN A 213 14.99 -6.10 10.07
CA GLN A 213 15.37 -6.05 8.66
C GLN A 213 14.67 -4.86 7.98
N PRO A 214 15.31 -4.21 6.99
CA PRO A 214 14.66 -3.18 6.18
C PRO A 214 13.33 -3.69 5.60
N GLY A 215 12.28 -2.88 5.68
CA GLY A 215 10.94 -3.26 5.26
C GLY A 215 10.05 -3.92 6.32
N HIS A 216 10.61 -4.49 7.40
CA HIS A 216 9.83 -5.17 8.44
C HIS A 216 9.53 -4.24 9.62
N ILE A 217 8.58 -3.33 9.45
CA ILE A 217 8.18 -2.33 10.45
C ILE A 217 6.95 -2.73 11.28
N ALA A 218 6.36 -3.89 10.99
CA ALA A 218 5.20 -4.43 11.70
C ALA A 218 5.26 -5.98 11.70
N PRO A 219 4.53 -6.68 12.59
CA PRO A 219 4.45 -8.14 12.54
C PRO A 219 3.93 -8.63 11.18
N VAL A 220 4.70 -9.53 10.55
CA VAL A 220 4.36 -10.12 9.25
C VAL A 220 3.80 -11.54 9.37
N SER A 221 3.81 -12.14 10.56
CA SER A 221 3.30 -13.49 10.81
C SER A 221 2.42 -13.58 12.06
N SER A 222 1.57 -14.63 12.12
CA SER A 222 0.78 -14.94 13.32
C SER A 222 1.65 -15.29 14.55
N GLY A 223 2.83 -15.83 14.32
CA GLY A 223 3.82 -16.15 15.36
C GLY A 223 4.39 -14.88 15.99
N GLU A 224 4.78 -13.92 15.19
CA GLU A 224 5.25 -12.61 15.64
C GLU A 224 4.15 -11.83 16.38
N LEU A 225 2.92 -11.86 15.88
CA LEU A 225 1.80 -11.22 16.55
C LEU A 225 1.57 -11.82 17.95
N LYS A 226 1.66 -13.15 18.11
CA LYS A 226 1.56 -13.80 19.43
C LYS A 226 2.66 -13.36 20.36
N THR A 227 3.89 -13.23 19.86
CA THR A 227 5.05 -12.78 20.65
C THR A 227 4.88 -11.35 21.16
N HIS A 228 4.25 -10.48 20.37
CA HIS A 228 3.98 -9.09 20.72
C HIS A 228 2.55 -8.86 21.26
N GLY A 229 1.89 -9.94 21.71
CA GLY A 229 0.48 -9.92 22.10
C GLY A 229 0.13 -8.89 23.17
N MET A 230 1.04 -8.57 24.10
CA MET A 230 0.80 -7.51 25.11
C MET A 230 0.81 -6.13 24.46
N ALA A 231 1.80 -5.83 23.60
CA ALA A 231 1.86 -4.54 22.88
C ALA A 231 0.64 -4.35 21.98
N TYR A 232 0.21 -5.42 21.28
CA TYR A 232 -1.01 -5.38 20.48
C TYR A 232 -2.27 -5.14 21.31
N LYS A 233 -2.38 -5.74 22.51
CA LYS A 233 -3.53 -5.51 23.41
C LYS A 233 -3.55 -4.05 23.88
N ILE A 234 -2.42 -3.50 24.32
CA ILE A 234 -2.32 -2.08 24.73
C ILE A 234 -2.69 -1.16 23.57
N TYR A 235 -2.12 -1.40 22.38
CA TYR A 235 -2.47 -0.64 21.20
C TYR A 235 -3.96 -0.72 20.87
N SER A 236 -4.55 -1.93 20.94
CA SER A 236 -5.99 -2.13 20.67
C SER A 236 -6.89 -1.39 21.63
N LEU A 237 -6.46 -1.25 22.90
CA LEU A 237 -7.17 -0.46 23.92
C LEU A 237 -7.09 1.04 23.62
N LEU A 238 -5.91 1.52 23.16
CA LEU A 238 -5.70 2.94 22.83
C LEU A 238 -6.21 3.32 21.44
N PHE A 239 -6.54 2.34 20.59
CA PHE A 239 -6.94 2.58 19.21
C PHE A 239 -8.12 3.56 19.06
N PRO A 240 -9.21 3.52 19.87
CA PRO A 240 -10.31 4.48 19.71
C PRO A 240 -9.85 5.93 19.94
N ILE A 241 -8.91 6.14 20.87
CA ILE A 241 -8.32 7.46 21.14
C ILE A 241 -7.46 7.89 19.97
N ALA A 242 -6.56 7.01 19.51
CA ALA A 242 -5.70 7.28 18.34
C ALA A 242 -6.54 7.59 17.09
N TRP A 243 -7.63 6.85 16.89
CA TRP A 243 -8.56 7.09 15.78
C TRP A 243 -9.24 8.47 15.91
N ALA A 244 -9.75 8.82 17.08
CA ALA A 244 -10.36 10.13 17.31
C ALA A 244 -9.34 11.28 17.08
N VAL A 245 -8.10 11.12 17.57
CA VAL A 245 -7.02 12.09 17.35
C VAL A 245 -6.67 12.19 15.87
N SER A 246 -6.67 11.11 15.11
CA SER A 246 -6.39 11.13 13.66
C SER A 246 -7.38 11.96 12.85
N LEU A 247 -8.60 12.20 13.37
CA LEU A 247 -9.59 13.07 12.72
C LEU A 247 -9.11 14.53 12.64
N LEU A 248 -8.15 14.94 13.48
CA LEU A 248 -7.51 16.25 13.38
C LEU A 248 -6.75 16.44 12.06
N ASP A 249 -6.47 15.38 11.31
CA ASP A 249 -5.95 15.47 9.95
C ASP A 249 -6.86 16.31 9.04
N ASN A 250 -8.15 16.37 9.32
CA ASN A 250 -9.10 17.19 8.57
C ASN A 250 -8.83 18.70 8.67
N LEU A 251 -8.06 19.14 9.67
CA LEU A 251 -7.63 20.53 9.82
C LEU A 251 -6.46 20.88 8.87
N PHE A 252 -5.79 19.88 8.31
CA PHE A 252 -4.66 20.08 7.39
C PHE A 252 -5.13 20.04 5.94
N PRO A 253 -4.57 20.85 5.03
CA PRO A 253 -4.94 20.85 3.63
C PRO A 253 -4.53 19.55 2.93
N ALA A 254 -5.29 19.14 1.89
CA ALA A 254 -5.04 17.90 1.15
C ALA A 254 -3.63 17.84 0.51
N LYS A 255 -3.04 18.98 0.17
CA LYS A 255 -1.66 19.05 -0.35
C LYS A 255 -0.59 18.53 0.62
N THR A 256 -0.93 18.34 1.90
CA THR A 256 -0.03 17.79 2.92
C THR A 256 -0.21 16.29 3.14
N ASN A 257 -0.93 15.59 2.26
CA ASN A 257 -1.02 14.12 2.31
C ASN A 257 0.39 13.50 2.20
N ASN A 258 0.68 12.54 3.06
CA ASN A 258 1.95 11.81 3.09
C ASN A 258 1.96 10.57 2.20
N ALA A 259 0.85 10.29 1.54
CA ALA A 259 0.78 9.38 0.41
C ALA A 259 0.00 10.05 -0.72
N VAL A 260 0.42 9.81 -1.93
CA VAL A 260 -0.21 10.33 -3.14
C VAL A 260 -0.86 9.21 -3.93
N ILE A 261 -1.94 9.53 -4.61
CA ILE A 261 -2.65 8.63 -5.53
C ILE A 261 -2.82 9.37 -6.85
N VAL A 262 -2.54 8.68 -7.94
CA VAL A 262 -2.85 9.16 -9.30
C VAL A 262 -3.62 8.07 -10.03
N THR A 263 -4.78 8.42 -10.59
CA THR A 263 -5.48 7.55 -11.52
C THR A 263 -5.06 7.89 -12.95
N ALA A 264 -5.05 6.89 -13.82
CA ALA A 264 -4.69 7.08 -15.22
C ALA A 264 -5.52 6.18 -16.14
N LEU A 265 -5.64 6.56 -17.39
CA LEU A 265 -6.30 5.77 -18.44
C LEU A 265 -5.29 5.36 -19.51
N LYS A 266 -5.41 4.14 -19.98
CA LYS A 266 -4.79 3.71 -21.23
C LYS A 266 -5.65 4.21 -22.38
N GLN A 267 -5.10 5.16 -23.16
CA GLN A 267 -5.78 5.63 -24.35
C GLN A 267 -5.83 4.51 -25.40
N ASP A 268 -6.94 4.46 -26.12
CA ASP A 268 -7.04 3.65 -27.32
C ASP A 268 -6.16 4.30 -28.38
N ASN A 269 -5.08 3.65 -28.77
CA ASN A 269 -4.33 4.07 -29.94
C ASN A 269 -5.10 3.57 -31.15
N ALA A 270 -6.03 4.40 -31.67
CA ALA A 270 -6.73 4.16 -32.92
C ALA A 270 -5.73 4.04 -34.08
#